data_a683eec2dbf366e2ceec263b7d3d80e4
#
_entry.id   a683eec2dbf366e2ceec263b7d3d80e4
#
_cell.length_a   1.000
_cell.length_b   1.000
_cell.length_c   1.000
_cell.angle_alpha   90.00
_cell.angle_beta   90.00
_cell.angle_gamma   90.00
#
_symmetry.space_group_name_H-M   'P 1'
#
loop_
_entity.id
_entity.type
_entity.pdbx_description
1 polymer ?
#
loop_
_entity_poly.entity_id
_entity_poly.type
_entity_poly.pdbx_seq_one_letter_code
_entity_poly.pdbx_strand_id
1 'polypeptide(L)'
;MAKSKHNNPGDPITIKKYANRRLYNTQTSSYITLDFLAEMTRNDQDFVVVDAKTGEDITHNVLTQIIVDEESSGKQMLPVKFLRQLISMYGNSMQSLMPSYLEASMDN
;
A
#
# COMPACT_ATOMS: atom_id res chain seq x y z
N MET A 1 -15.87 22.14 -8.44
CA MET A 1 -15.44 21.86 -7.99
C MET A 1 -15.05 21.42 -7.85
N ALA A 2 -15.09 20.99 -7.99
CA ALA A 2 -14.70 20.39 -7.63
C ALA A 2 -14.08 20.16 -7.29
N LYS A 3 -13.77 20.24 -7.01
CA LYS A 3 -13.18 20.01 -6.56
C LYS A 3 -12.84 19.49 -6.07
N SER A 4 -12.65 19.61 -6.18
CA SER A 4 -12.32 19.09 -5.66
C SER A 4 -12.08 18.65 -4.87
N LYS A 5 -12.24 19.05 -4.90
CA LYS A 5 -12.50 18.25 -3.85
C LYS A 5 -11.35 17.60 -3.20
N HIS A 6 -10.69 17.17 -3.84
CA HIS A 6 -9.73 16.27 -3.40
C HIS A 6 -8.40 16.88 -3.20
N ASN A 7 -8.23 18.11 -3.31
CA ASN A 7 -6.87 18.56 -3.35
C ASN A 7 -6.54 19.62 -2.35
N ASN A 8 -7.11 19.47 -1.17
CA ASN A 8 -6.68 20.29 -0.06
C ASN A 8 -5.27 19.90 0.35
N PRO A 9 -4.45 20.85 0.71
CA PRO A 9 -3.12 20.53 1.21
C PRO A 9 -3.22 19.56 2.37
N GLY A 10 -2.43 18.52 2.33
CA GLY A 10 -2.43 17.52 3.36
C GLY A 10 -3.34 16.35 3.12
N ASP A 11 -4.24 16.44 2.17
CA ASP A 11 -5.09 15.31 1.83
C ASP A 11 -4.30 14.28 1.07
N PRO A 12 -4.57 13.00 1.30
CA PRO A 12 -3.90 11.98 0.52
C PRO A 12 -4.32 12.05 -0.94
N ILE A 13 -3.38 11.75 -1.80
CA ILE A 13 -3.64 11.65 -3.23
C ILE A 13 -4.41 10.35 -3.48
N THR A 14 -5.46 10.41 -4.26
CA THR A 14 -6.20 9.19 -4.60
C THR A 14 -5.64 8.60 -5.88
N ILE A 15 -5.21 7.36 -5.79
CA ILE A 15 -4.73 6.57 -6.93
C ILE A 15 -5.79 5.52 -7.21
N LYS A 16 -6.22 5.40 -8.45
CA LYS A 16 -7.20 4.38 -8.84
C LYS A 16 -6.51 3.25 -9.55
N LYS A 17 -6.81 2.04 -9.14
CA LYS A 17 -6.26 0.86 -9.79
C LYS A 17 -7.31 0.24 -10.70
N TYR A 18 -6.98 0.15 -11.97
CA TYR A 18 -7.86 -0.45 -12.97
C TYR A 18 -7.45 -1.89 -13.25
N ALA A 19 -8.27 -2.59 -13.97
CA ALA A 19 -7.94 -3.91 -14.44
C ALA A 19 -6.62 -3.83 -15.21
N ASN A 20 -5.88 -4.94 -15.28
CA ASN A 20 -4.57 -4.98 -15.91
C ASN A 20 -3.52 -4.21 -15.14
N ARG A 21 -3.78 -3.97 -13.86
CA ARG A 21 -2.80 -3.35 -12.97
C ARG A 21 -2.39 -1.95 -13.37
N ARG A 22 -3.30 -1.23 -14.01
CA ARG A 22 -3.03 0.15 -14.38
C ARG A 22 -3.38 1.06 -13.22
N LEU A 23 -2.46 1.95 -12.90
CA LEU A 23 -2.62 2.89 -11.79
C LEU A 23 -2.80 4.29 -12.34
N TYR A 24 -3.82 4.97 -11.86
CA TYR A 24 -4.15 6.30 -12.34
C TYR A 24 -4.08 7.30 -11.20
N ASN A 25 -3.23 8.31 -11.34
CA ASN A 25 -3.10 9.36 -10.35
C ASN A 25 -4.14 10.42 -10.64
N THR A 26 -5.14 10.53 -9.74
CA THR A 26 -6.23 11.47 -9.98
C THR A 26 -5.83 12.92 -9.80
N GLN A 27 -4.73 13.17 -9.08
CA GLN A 27 -4.27 14.53 -8.88
C GLN A 27 -3.61 15.07 -10.14
N THR A 28 -2.81 14.26 -10.81
CA THR A 28 -2.12 14.69 -12.03
C THR A 28 -2.84 14.26 -13.29
N SER A 29 -3.89 13.47 -13.15
CA SER A 29 -4.67 12.97 -14.27
C SER A 29 -3.81 12.17 -15.25
N SER A 30 -2.95 11.34 -14.72
CA SER A 30 -2.06 10.53 -15.55
C SER A 30 -1.88 9.15 -14.98
N TYR A 31 -1.57 8.20 -15.86
CA TYR A 31 -1.24 6.86 -15.43
C TYR A 31 0.18 6.84 -14.90
N ILE A 32 0.39 6.05 -13.88
CA ILE A 32 1.71 5.92 -13.26
C ILE A 32 2.05 4.46 -13.14
N THR A 33 3.33 4.19 -12.88
CA THR A 33 3.81 2.84 -12.68
C THR A 33 3.91 2.52 -11.21
N LEU A 34 4.05 1.25 -10.91
CA LEU A 34 4.28 0.82 -9.55
C LEU A 34 5.57 1.43 -9.00
N ASP A 35 6.60 1.52 -9.85
CA ASP A 35 7.86 2.16 -9.46
C ASP A 35 7.66 3.61 -9.08
N PHE A 36 6.82 4.30 -9.82
CA PHE A 36 6.56 5.70 -9.51
C PHE A 36 5.85 5.84 -8.17
N LEU A 37 4.94 4.92 -7.91
CA LEU A 37 4.23 4.92 -6.62
C LEU A 37 5.22 4.67 -5.48
N ALA A 38 6.19 3.80 -5.70
CA ALA A 38 7.24 3.56 -4.71
C ALA A 38 8.03 4.84 -4.45
N GLU A 39 8.31 5.60 -5.51
CA GLU A 39 9.00 6.87 -5.35
C GLU A 39 8.19 7.86 -4.55
N MET A 40 6.89 7.90 -4.79
CA MET A 40 6.02 8.77 -4.01
C MET A 40 6.11 8.43 -2.53
N THR A 41 6.16 7.14 -2.23
CA THR A 41 6.30 6.70 -0.84
C THR A 41 7.62 7.16 -0.24
N ARG A 42 8.70 7.04 -0.99
CA ARG A 42 10.02 7.47 -0.52
C ARG A 42 10.08 8.96 -0.28
N ASN A 43 9.29 9.71 -1.02
CA ASN A 43 9.24 11.16 -0.88
C ASN A 43 8.18 11.62 0.12
N ASP A 44 7.67 10.68 0.90
CA ASP A 44 6.69 10.98 1.94
C ASP A 44 5.39 11.59 1.42
N GLN A 45 5.08 11.32 0.17
CA GLN A 45 3.80 11.75 -0.36
C GLN A 45 2.72 10.78 0.12
N ASP A 46 1.68 11.33 0.67
CA ASP A 46 0.60 10.52 1.20
C ASP A 46 -0.40 10.20 0.11
N PHE A 47 -0.79 8.95 0.02
CA PHE A 47 -1.77 8.53 -0.98
C PHE A 47 -2.56 7.33 -0.49
N VAL A 48 -3.70 7.13 -1.13
CA VAL A 48 -4.47 5.92 -0.95
C VAL A 48 -4.72 5.33 -2.32
N VAL A 49 -4.81 4.01 -2.39
CA VAL A 49 -5.12 3.33 -3.64
C VAL A 49 -6.48 2.68 -3.50
N VAL A 50 -7.36 2.96 -4.44
CA VAL A 50 -8.68 2.35 -4.44
C VAL A 50 -8.90 1.59 -5.73
N ASP A 51 -9.70 0.55 -5.65
CA ASP A 51 -10.11 -0.18 -6.84
C ASP A 51 -11.06 0.69 -7.63
N ALA A 52 -10.74 0.91 -8.91
CA ALA A 52 -11.52 1.83 -9.72
C ALA A 52 -12.95 1.35 -9.92
N LYS A 53 -13.15 0.04 -9.87
CA LYS A 53 -14.46 -0.55 -10.11
C LYS A 53 -15.32 -0.56 -8.85
N THR A 54 -14.75 -0.91 -7.72
CA THR A 54 -15.52 -1.10 -6.49
C THR A 54 -15.38 0.04 -5.51
N GLY A 55 -14.35 0.85 -5.64
CA GLY A 55 -14.07 1.91 -4.68
C GLY A 55 -13.40 1.42 -3.41
N GLU A 56 -13.12 0.14 -3.33
CA GLU A 56 -12.52 -0.43 -2.14
C GLU A 56 -11.08 0.04 -1.97
N ASP A 57 -10.71 0.32 -0.72
CA ASP A 57 -9.34 0.74 -0.41
C ASP A 57 -8.44 -0.48 -0.46
N ILE A 58 -7.49 -0.46 -1.37
CA ILE A 58 -6.55 -1.57 -1.57
C ILE A 58 -5.11 -1.11 -1.37
N THR A 59 -4.92 -0.04 -0.61
CA THR A 59 -3.59 0.52 -0.39
C THR A 59 -2.63 -0.51 0.18
N HIS A 60 -3.08 -1.26 1.17
CA HIS A 60 -2.24 -2.28 1.80
C HIS A 60 -1.74 -3.30 0.78
N ASN A 61 -2.63 -3.77 -0.08
CA ASN A 61 -2.26 -4.77 -1.08
C ASN A 61 -1.24 -4.23 -2.05
N VAL A 62 -1.41 -2.98 -2.45
CA VAL A 62 -0.52 -2.37 -3.43
C VAL A 62 0.85 -2.11 -2.83
N LEU A 63 0.90 -1.64 -1.59
CA LEU A 63 2.18 -1.44 -0.92
C LEU A 63 2.94 -2.75 -0.76
N THR A 64 2.23 -3.82 -0.43
CA THR A 64 2.84 -5.14 -0.34
C THR A 64 3.39 -5.57 -1.69
N GLN A 65 2.66 -5.29 -2.75
CA GLN A 65 3.11 -5.63 -4.09
C GLN A 65 4.39 -4.89 -4.45
N ILE A 66 4.51 -3.63 -4.01
CA ILE A 66 5.74 -2.88 -4.24
C ILE A 66 6.92 -3.58 -3.59
N ILE A 67 6.74 -4.02 -2.35
CA ILE A 67 7.82 -4.70 -1.63
C ILE A 67 8.22 -5.98 -2.35
N VAL A 68 7.24 -6.79 -2.74
CA VAL A 68 7.50 -8.03 -3.45
C VAL A 68 8.26 -7.75 -4.75
N ASP A 69 7.82 -6.73 -5.46
CA ASP A 69 8.42 -6.38 -6.73
C ASP A 69 9.88 -5.95 -6.57
N GLU A 70 10.14 -5.12 -5.57
CA GLU A 70 11.48 -4.63 -5.32
C GLU A 70 12.41 -5.77 -4.89
N GLU A 71 11.94 -6.65 -4.03
CA GLU A 71 12.75 -7.78 -3.57
C GLU A 71 13.01 -8.77 -4.68
N SER A 72 12.05 -8.95 -5.57
CA SER A 72 12.20 -9.90 -6.68
C SER A 72 13.08 -9.39 -7.78
N SER A 73 13.24 -8.09 -7.88
CA SER A 73 13.98 -7.50 -9.00
C SER A 73 15.46 -7.34 -8.73
N GLY A 74 15.95 -7.93 -7.66
CA GLY A 74 17.38 -7.87 -7.36
C GLY A 74 17.77 -6.78 -6.39
N LYS A 75 16.83 -6.03 -5.89
CA LYS A 75 17.11 -4.99 -4.90
C LYS A 75 16.87 -5.51 -3.51
N GLN A 76 17.30 -6.72 -3.27
CA GLN A 76 17.01 -7.40 -2.02
C GLN A 76 17.55 -6.66 -0.82
N MET A 77 16.69 -6.33 0.08
CA MET A 77 17.07 -5.66 1.32
C MET A 77 16.63 -6.40 2.55
N LEU A 78 15.70 -7.32 2.41
CA LEU A 78 15.16 -8.05 3.54
C LEU A 78 15.94 -9.33 3.76
N PRO A 79 16.60 -9.48 4.91
CA PRO A 79 17.36 -10.72 5.17
C PRO A 79 16.44 -11.93 5.22
N VAL A 80 16.98 -13.08 4.87
CA VAL A 80 16.23 -14.34 4.92
C VAL A 80 15.65 -14.55 6.31
N LYS A 81 16.46 -14.27 7.33
CA LYS A 81 16.02 -14.47 8.70
C LYS A 81 14.79 -13.63 9.02
N PHE A 82 14.79 -12.38 8.54
CA PHE A 82 13.66 -11.50 8.76
C PHE A 82 12.42 -12.02 8.05
N LEU A 83 12.60 -12.47 6.81
CA LEU A 83 11.47 -13.01 6.05
C LEU A 83 10.87 -14.23 6.73
N ARG A 84 11.73 -15.09 7.29
CA ARG A 84 11.23 -16.25 8.01
C ARG A 84 10.43 -15.84 9.23
N GLN A 85 10.88 -14.78 9.90
CA GLN A 85 10.15 -14.30 11.07
C GLN A 85 8.78 -13.75 10.67
N LEU A 86 8.73 -13.02 9.58
CA LEU A 86 7.45 -12.51 9.09
C LEU A 86 6.49 -13.64 8.80
N ILE A 87 6.97 -14.67 8.12
CA ILE A 87 6.13 -15.82 7.78
C ILE A 87 5.61 -16.49 9.03
N SER A 88 6.47 -16.61 10.04
CA SER A 88 6.05 -17.23 11.30
C SER A 88 4.91 -16.49 11.95
N MET A 89 4.92 -15.18 11.81
CA MET A 89 3.89 -14.36 12.42
C MET A 89 2.51 -14.62 11.82
N TYR A 90 2.47 -15.06 10.59
CA TYR A 90 1.19 -15.24 9.91
C TYR A 90 0.54 -16.58 10.21
N GLY A 91 1.21 -17.49 10.80
CA GLY A 91 0.63 -18.80 11.05
C GLY A 91 -0.11 -18.82 12.37
N ASN A 92 0.59 -19.28 13.36
CA ASN A 92 -0.03 -19.57 14.64
C ASN A 92 0.34 -18.59 15.74
N SER A 93 1.26 -17.72 15.49
CA SER A 93 1.79 -16.84 16.53
C SER A 93 1.39 -15.39 16.36
N MET A 94 0.57 -15.10 15.38
CA MET A 94 0.24 -13.73 15.06
C MET A 94 -0.30 -12.98 16.26
N GLN A 95 -1.27 -13.54 16.91
CA GLN A 95 -1.93 -12.86 18.01
C GLN A 95 -1.00 -12.64 19.20
N SER A 96 -0.15 -13.60 19.48
CA SER A 96 0.73 -13.45 20.63
C SER A 96 1.82 -12.44 20.38
N LEU A 97 2.06 -12.07 19.15
CA LEU A 97 3.07 -11.09 18.80
C LEU A 97 2.52 -9.69 18.62
N MET A 98 1.21 -9.54 18.59
CA MET A 98 0.61 -8.26 18.39
C MET A 98 0.42 -7.51 19.70
N PRO A 99 0.53 -6.18 19.65
CA PRO A 99 0.23 -5.40 20.84
C PRO A 99 -1.21 -5.61 21.28
N SER A 100 -1.44 -5.45 22.56
CA SER A 100 -2.76 -5.70 23.14
C SER A 100 -3.85 -4.88 22.49
N TYR A 101 -3.55 -3.63 22.16
CA TYR A 101 -4.59 -2.79 21.57
C TYR A 101 -5.02 -3.29 20.20
N LEU A 102 -4.13 -3.91 19.47
CA LEU A 102 -4.49 -4.49 18.18
C LEU A 102 -5.36 -5.72 18.37
N GLU A 103 -5.03 -6.51 19.35
CA GLU A 103 -5.85 -7.69 19.64
C GLU A 103 -7.26 -7.28 20.02
N ALA A 104 -7.37 -6.25 20.84
CA ALA A 104 -8.69 -5.76 21.23
C ALA A 104 -9.49 -5.29 20.03
N SER A 105 -8.84 -4.63 19.10
CA SER A 105 -9.50 -4.18 17.87
C SER A 105 -9.98 -5.34 17.04
N MET A 106 -9.19 -6.39 16.99
CA MET A 106 -9.52 -7.54 16.15
C MET A 106 -10.63 -8.39 16.73
N ASP A 107 -10.80 -8.32 18.03
CA ASP A 107 -11.84 -9.11 18.70
C ASP A 107 -13.23 -8.55 18.49
N ASN A 108 -13.34 -7.39 17.96
CA ASN A 108 -14.64 -6.80 17.70
C ASN A 108 -15.22 -7.25 16.35
#